data_d3dc6e253767f6d540f997ff25feb4ab
#
_entry.id   d3dc6e253767f6d540f997ff25feb4ab
#
_cell.length_a   1.000
_cell.length_b   1.000
_cell.length_c   1.000
_cell.angle_alpha   90.00
_cell.angle_beta   90.00
_cell.angle_gamma   90.00
#
_symmetry.space_group_name_H-M   'P 1'
#
loop_
_entity.id
_entity.type
_entity.pdbx_description
1 polymer ?
#
loop_
_entity_poly.entity_id
_entity_poly.type
_entity_poly.pdbx_seq_one_letter_code
_entity_poly.pdbx_strand_id
1 'polypeptide(L)'
;PRIALTNDGPIIIWRKDSTPKVLKASKWNGSSFSQPYDICSSDVIPSSWDGPEIATKGDTVYVVFTSTATTQSSIMMLKSFDGGLSFSDTIRVSENNPSHKYRMGNIKIDYNGNPIVNYMQYLLNWTEPKQMVNRSINYGDSFLGGVEASQSAPGEPCDCCKASLVLDNDDIFLLFRNNNSNERNSYVSKSVDGGLTFNLVNDIDDYDWMVNGCPATGPLGVVYSDSLLIVRRSGATGNDEIVYNKINKVDLNYSYTRNIDPIIGKIQDYPDITLNGDTIFIAWQDNRNNIPDCFLSYSTSGVENLSLGIKFTDSLITGPKLNPDLIFKNNLIHLVYNNNGANSIDYIKGSFGQISAIEETTKKYRSDIKFDILGRKNKVPYNKLTF
;
A
#
# COMPACT_ATOMS: atom_id res chain seq x y z
N PRO A 1 -9.50 0.94 -0.64
CA PRO A 1 -9.32 -0.08 -1.68
C PRO A 1 -7.85 -0.42 -1.88
N ARG A 2 -7.59 -1.58 -2.52
CA ARG A 2 -6.28 -1.97 -3.04
C ARG A 2 -6.45 -2.53 -4.44
N ILE A 3 -5.45 -2.33 -5.29
CA ILE A 3 -5.45 -2.80 -6.67
C ILE A 3 -4.22 -3.68 -6.93
N ALA A 4 -4.41 -4.76 -7.70
CA ALA A 4 -3.33 -5.60 -8.20
C ALA A 4 -3.62 -6.02 -9.64
N LEU A 5 -2.60 -6.52 -10.36
CA LEU A 5 -2.71 -6.96 -11.74
C LEU A 5 -2.56 -8.48 -11.85
N THR A 6 -3.57 -9.13 -12.41
CA THR A 6 -3.52 -10.52 -12.88
C THR A 6 -3.18 -10.57 -14.38
N ASN A 7 -3.07 -11.75 -14.96
CA ASN A 7 -2.86 -11.90 -16.42
C ASN A 7 -3.99 -11.26 -17.24
N ASP A 8 -5.22 -11.33 -16.76
CA ASP A 8 -6.40 -10.80 -17.45
C ASP A 8 -6.68 -9.31 -17.18
N GLY A 9 -5.94 -8.69 -16.24
CA GLY A 9 -6.11 -7.28 -15.89
C GLY A 9 -6.26 -7.03 -14.40
N PRO A 10 -6.71 -5.82 -14.00
CA PRO A 10 -6.77 -5.43 -12.61
C PRO A 10 -7.86 -6.16 -11.82
N ILE A 11 -7.53 -6.46 -10.57
CA ILE A 11 -8.46 -6.84 -9.51
C ILE A 11 -8.40 -5.77 -8.41
N ILE A 12 -9.56 -5.35 -7.92
CA ILE A 12 -9.70 -4.39 -6.82
C ILE A 12 -10.33 -5.10 -5.65
N ILE A 13 -9.76 -4.92 -4.46
CA ILE A 13 -10.32 -5.43 -3.21
C ILE A 13 -10.62 -4.29 -2.24
N TRP A 14 -11.61 -4.50 -1.38
CA TRP A 14 -11.95 -3.57 -0.29
C TRP A 14 -12.74 -4.26 0.81
N ARG A 15 -12.76 -3.63 1.96
CA ARG A 15 -13.68 -3.99 3.03
C ARG A 15 -15.02 -3.29 2.81
N LYS A 16 -16.11 -4.04 2.89
CA LYS A 16 -17.46 -3.48 2.96
C LYS A 16 -17.71 -2.89 4.35
N ASP A 17 -18.18 -1.65 4.41
CA ASP A 17 -18.44 -0.95 5.67
C ASP A 17 -19.90 -1.12 6.15
N SER A 18 -20.36 -2.36 6.21
CA SER A 18 -21.67 -2.75 6.74
C SER A 18 -21.54 -4.02 7.57
N THR A 19 -22.54 -4.34 8.38
CA THR A 19 -22.55 -5.58 9.18
C THR A 19 -23.16 -6.73 8.38
N PRO A 20 -22.50 -7.91 8.28
CA PRO A 20 -21.13 -8.17 8.71
C PRO A 20 -20.09 -7.43 7.85
N LYS A 21 -18.92 -7.17 8.43
CA LYS A 21 -17.78 -6.55 7.71
C LYS A 21 -17.05 -7.64 6.93
N VAL A 22 -17.24 -7.65 5.62
CA VAL A 22 -16.70 -8.65 4.70
C VAL A 22 -15.72 -8.02 3.71
N LEU A 23 -14.84 -8.82 3.14
CA LEU A 23 -14.01 -8.42 2.02
C LEU A 23 -14.76 -8.66 0.71
N LYS A 24 -14.67 -7.68 -0.16
CA LYS A 24 -15.18 -7.73 -1.52
C LYS A 24 -14.07 -7.61 -2.54
N ALA A 25 -14.30 -8.20 -3.69
CA ALA A 25 -13.47 -8.01 -4.87
C ALA A 25 -14.33 -7.62 -6.08
N SER A 26 -13.67 -7.02 -7.05
CA SER A 26 -14.19 -6.83 -8.41
C SER A 26 -13.03 -7.00 -9.39
N LYS A 27 -13.22 -7.83 -10.40
CA LYS A 27 -12.18 -8.19 -11.37
C LYS A 27 -12.51 -7.59 -12.74
N TRP A 28 -11.48 -7.16 -13.45
CA TRP A 28 -11.59 -6.74 -14.86
C TRP A 28 -11.82 -7.95 -15.77
N ASN A 29 -12.77 -7.86 -16.70
CA ASN A 29 -13.15 -8.92 -17.64
C ASN A 29 -12.73 -8.63 -19.09
N GLY A 30 -11.79 -7.71 -19.28
CA GLY A 30 -11.36 -7.24 -20.62
C GLY A 30 -12.08 -5.96 -21.09
N SER A 31 -13.27 -5.67 -20.59
CA SER A 31 -14.06 -4.49 -20.99
C SER A 31 -14.58 -3.67 -19.80
N SER A 32 -14.86 -4.30 -18.69
CA SER A 32 -15.40 -3.68 -17.48
C SER A 32 -15.03 -4.47 -16.22
N PHE A 33 -15.20 -3.86 -15.06
CA PHE A 33 -15.15 -4.61 -13.81
C PHE A 33 -16.42 -5.44 -13.60
N SER A 34 -16.27 -6.62 -13.02
CA SER A 34 -17.39 -7.48 -12.61
C SER A 34 -18.27 -6.78 -11.57
N GLN A 35 -19.47 -7.30 -11.33
CA GLN A 35 -20.19 -6.95 -10.11
C GLN A 35 -19.36 -7.37 -8.90
N PRO A 36 -19.36 -6.56 -7.82
CA PRO A 36 -18.64 -6.92 -6.58
C PRO A 36 -19.15 -8.24 -6.01
N TYR A 37 -18.22 -9.09 -5.59
CA TYR A 37 -18.51 -10.36 -4.93
C TYR A 37 -17.76 -10.47 -3.61
N ASP A 38 -18.30 -11.25 -2.70
CA ASP A 38 -17.70 -11.50 -1.39
C ASP A 38 -16.58 -12.54 -1.53
N ILE A 39 -15.40 -12.22 -1.00
CA ILE A 39 -14.25 -13.12 -1.00
C ILE A 39 -13.94 -13.67 0.40
N CYS A 40 -14.54 -13.10 1.43
CA CYS A 40 -14.44 -13.55 2.80
C CYS A 40 -15.71 -13.16 3.57
N SER A 41 -16.25 -14.10 4.36
CA SER A 41 -17.40 -13.88 5.24
C SER A 41 -17.01 -13.70 6.71
N SER A 42 -15.71 -13.72 7.03
CA SER A 42 -15.23 -13.52 8.40
C SER A 42 -15.26 -12.06 8.80
N ASP A 43 -15.41 -11.78 10.09
CA ASP A 43 -15.33 -10.43 10.62
C ASP A 43 -13.94 -9.82 10.38
N VAL A 44 -13.92 -8.79 9.54
CA VAL A 44 -12.73 -8.01 9.20
C VAL A 44 -12.65 -6.79 10.09
N ILE A 45 -11.46 -6.43 10.54
CA ILE A 45 -11.28 -5.28 11.44
C ILE A 45 -11.85 -3.98 10.85
N PRO A 46 -12.56 -3.15 11.63
CA PRO A 46 -13.19 -1.94 11.12
C PRO A 46 -12.27 -0.73 10.95
N SER A 47 -10.99 -0.83 11.26
CA SER A 47 -10.04 0.30 11.18
C SER A 47 -9.73 0.73 9.76
N SER A 48 -9.69 2.03 9.51
CA SER A 48 -9.31 2.59 8.20
C SER A 48 -7.82 2.45 7.89
N TRP A 49 -6.98 2.44 8.92
CA TRP A 49 -5.52 2.27 8.80
C TRP A 49 -5.07 0.80 8.79
N ASP A 50 -5.97 -0.15 8.97
CA ASP A 50 -5.72 -1.59 8.96
C ASP A 50 -6.62 -2.25 7.89
N GLY A 51 -6.49 -1.78 6.65
CA GLY A 51 -7.20 -2.34 5.50
C GLY A 51 -6.55 -3.62 4.99
N PRO A 52 -7.28 -4.41 4.15
CA PRO A 52 -6.70 -5.57 3.48
C PRO A 52 -5.57 -5.17 2.54
N GLU A 53 -4.68 -6.10 2.26
CA GLU A 53 -3.63 -5.98 1.25
C GLU A 53 -3.70 -7.13 0.26
N ILE A 54 -3.25 -6.88 -0.96
CA ILE A 54 -3.27 -7.83 -2.06
C ILE A 54 -1.90 -7.89 -2.74
N ALA A 55 -1.50 -9.11 -3.09
CA ALA A 55 -0.34 -9.33 -3.95
C ALA A 55 -0.69 -10.34 -5.04
N THR A 56 -0.13 -10.13 -6.25
CA THR A 56 -0.37 -11.00 -7.40
C THR A 56 0.93 -11.38 -8.11
N LYS A 57 0.95 -12.61 -8.65
CA LYS A 57 1.97 -13.08 -9.58
C LYS A 57 1.29 -13.94 -10.65
N GLY A 58 1.10 -13.37 -11.85
CA GLY A 58 0.22 -13.98 -12.84
C GLY A 58 -1.21 -14.09 -12.30
N ASP A 59 -1.78 -15.28 -12.35
CA ASP A 59 -3.13 -15.56 -11.82
C ASP A 59 -3.13 -16.04 -10.35
N THR A 60 -1.96 -16.13 -9.73
CA THR A 60 -1.89 -16.32 -8.28
C THR A 60 -2.17 -15.00 -7.57
N VAL A 61 -3.17 -15.01 -6.68
CA VAL A 61 -3.61 -13.86 -5.89
C VAL A 61 -3.63 -14.25 -4.42
N TYR A 62 -2.99 -13.44 -3.59
CA TYR A 62 -3.09 -13.54 -2.13
C TYR A 62 -3.68 -12.25 -1.57
N VAL A 63 -4.60 -12.40 -0.63
CA VAL A 63 -5.23 -11.29 0.11
C VAL A 63 -5.02 -11.52 1.60
N VAL A 64 -4.37 -10.58 2.27
CA VAL A 64 -4.15 -10.62 3.72
C VAL A 64 -5.01 -9.57 4.41
N PHE A 65 -5.52 -9.90 5.59
CA PHE A 65 -6.36 -9.02 6.39
C PHE A 65 -6.30 -9.36 7.87
N THR A 66 -6.68 -8.41 8.71
CA THR A 66 -6.88 -8.63 10.15
C THR A 66 -8.30 -9.11 10.40
N SER A 67 -8.41 -10.30 10.99
CA SER A 67 -9.69 -10.86 11.44
C SER A 67 -9.93 -10.56 12.91
N THR A 68 -11.18 -10.25 13.24
CA THR A 68 -11.67 -10.04 14.62
C THR A 68 -12.76 -11.05 15.00
N ALA A 69 -12.84 -12.16 14.27
CA ALA A 69 -13.82 -13.23 14.53
C ALA A 69 -13.67 -13.88 15.92
N THR A 70 -12.54 -13.70 16.59
CA THR A 70 -12.27 -14.12 17.95
C THR A 70 -11.98 -12.93 18.85
N THR A 71 -11.93 -13.14 20.16
CA THR A 71 -11.52 -12.11 21.13
C THR A 71 -10.09 -11.58 20.91
N GLN A 72 -9.31 -12.31 20.15
CA GLN A 72 -7.95 -11.97 19.74
C GLN A 72 -7.94 -11.71 18.23
N SER A 73 -7.50 -10.53 17.83
CA SER A 73 -7.28 -10.25 16.41
C SER A 73 -6.14 -11.13 15.87
N SER A 74 -6.27 -11.56 14.62
CA SER A 74 -5.30 -12.41 13.94
C SER A 74 -5.13 -12.03 12.49
N ILE A 75 -3.96 -12.30 11.93
CA ILE A 75 -3.71 -12.12 10.50
C ILE A 75 -4.13 -13.38 9.77
N MET A 76 -5.03 -13.19 8.82
CA MET A 76 -5.58 -14.23 7.96
C MET A 76 -5.28 -13.94 6.49
N MET A 77 -5.22 -14.96 5.68
CA MET A 77 -4.97 -14.89 4.24
C MET A 77 -6.00 -15.72 3.48
N LEU A 78 -6.35 -15.22 2.30
CA LEU A 78 -7.06 -15.96 1.24
C LEU A 78 -6.11 -16.13 0.07
N LYS A 79 -6.25 -17.22 -0.68
CA LYS A 79 -5.51 -17.44 -1.92
C LYS A 79 -6.42 -17.82 -3.07
N SER A 80 -6.01 -17.45 -4.26
CA SER A 80 -6.63 -17.80 -5.54
C SER A 80 -5.54 -18.16 -6.53
N PHE A 81 -5.83 -19.10 -7.43
CA PHE A 81 -4.96 -19.49 -8.55
C PHE A 81 -5.63 -19.29 -9.91
N ASP A 82 -6.78 -18.64 -9.93
CA ASP A 82 -7.61 -18.35 -11.12
C ASP A 82 -7.79 -16.84 -11.36
N GLY A 83 -6.81 -16.06 -10.90
CA GLY A 83 -6.82 -14.61 -11.06
C GLY A 83 -7.85 -13.90 -10.18
N GLY A 84 -8.29 -14.53 -9.09
CA GLY A 84 -9.25 -13.97 -8.15
C GLY A 84 -10.71 -14.25 -8.49
N LEU A 85 -11.02 -15.20 -9.36
CA LEU A 85 -12.41 -15.62 -9.64
C LEU A 85 -12.99 -16.42 -8.47
N SER A 86 -12.16 -17.24 -7.83
CA SER A 86 -12.48 -17.96 -6.61
C SER A 86 -11.36 -17.84 -5.58
N PHE A 87 -11.71 -17.97 -4.30
CA PHE A 87 -10.76 -17.92 -3.19
C PHE A 87 -10.91 -19.11 -2.28
N SER A 88 -9.80 -19.53 -1.66
CA SER A 88 -9.76 -20.60 -0.64
C SER A 88 -10.51 -20.19 0.63
N ASP A 89 -10.67 -21.14 1.52
CA ASP A 89 -10.93 -20.85 2.93
C ASP A 89 -9.79 -20.00 3.54
N THR A 90 -10.07 -19.35 4.66
CA THR A 90 -9.11 -18.52 5.34
C THR A 90 -7.98 -19.33 5.96
N ILE A 91 -6.74 -18.90 5.73
CA ILE A 91 -5.51 -19.50 6.24
C ILE A 91 -4.94 -18.53 7.29
N ARG A 92 -4.59 -19.07 8.47
CA ARG A 92 -3.95 -18.25 9.52
C ARG A 92 -2.48 -18.02 9.18
N VAL A 93 -2.06 -16.76 9.21
CA VAL A 93 -0.68 -16.32 9.01
C VAL A 93 0.04 -16.10 10.34
N SER A 94 -0.60 -15.38 11.27
CA SER A 94 -0.03 -15.13 12.61
C SER A 94 -0.09 -16.38 13.48
N GLU A 95 0.80 -16.45 14.47
CA GLU A 95 0.80 -17.54 15.43
C GLU A 95 -0.55 -17.63 16.18
N ASN A 96 -0.93 -18.83 16.57
CA ASN A 96 -2.07 -19.05 17.45
C ASN A 96 -1.64 -18.95 18.92
N ASN A 97 -1.18 -17.78 19.35
CA ASN A 97 -0.71 -17.53 20.70
C ASN A 97 -1.78 -16.76 21.50
N PRO A 98 -2.31 -17.37 22.60
CA PRO A 98 -3.38 -16.74 23.39
C PRO A 98 -2.93 -15.47 24.14
N SER A 99 -1.62 -15.20 24.25
CA SER A 99 -1.08 -14.02 24.92
C SER A 99 -0.89 -12.83 23.98
N HIS A 100 -1.16 -12.97 22.68
CA HIS A 100 -0.88 -11.95 21.68
C HIS A 100 -2.12 -11.56 20.86
N LYS A 101 -2.07 -10.37 20.28
CA LYS A 101 -2.96 -9.83 19.25
C LYS A 101 -2.14 -9.42 18.05
N TYR A 102 -2.76 -9.45 16.87
CA TYR A 102 -2.06 -9.18 15.61
C TYR A 102 -2.88 -8.26 14.72
N ARG A 103 -2.22 -7.29 14.05
CA ARG A 103 -2.85 -6.31 13.18
C ARG A 103 -1.94 -5.89 12.04
N MET A 104 -2.49 -5.13 11.09
CA MET A 104 -1.76 -4.39 10.05
C MET A 104 -0.93 -5.27 9.12
N GLY A 105 -1.53 -6.37 8.64
CA GLY A 105 -0.87 -7.25 7.66
C GLY A 105 -0.57 -6.53 6.36
N ASN A 106 0.62 -6.76 5.80
CA ASN A 106 1.00 -6.43 4.42
C ASN A 106 1.62 -7.66 3.77
N ILE A 107 1.56 -7.76 2.44
CA ILE A 107 1.95 -8.98 1.73
C ILE A 107 2.72 -8.67 0.45
N LYS A 108 3.74 -9.50 0.18
CA LYS A 108 4.43 -9.61 -1.11
C LYS A 108 4.56 -11.09 -1.50
N ILE A 109 4.90 -11.34 -2.75
CA ILE A 109 5.12 -12.69 -3.30
C ILE A 109 6.57 -12.79 -3.72
N ASP A 110 7.27 -13.84 -3.28
CA ASP A 110 8.64 -14.11 -3.67
C ASP A 110 8.77 -14.59 -5.13
N TYR A 111 10.00 -14.79 -5.60
CA TYR A 111 10.24 -15.25 -6.97
C TYR A 111 9.74 -16.69 -7.21
N ASN A 112 9.56 -17.50 -6.18
CA ASN A 112 9.00 -18.87 -6.26
C ASN A 112 7.46 -18.89 -6.23
N GLY A 113 6.80 -17.75 -5.94
CA GLY A 113 5.34 -17.66 -5.84
C GLY A 113 4.80 -17.83 -4.43
N ASN A 114 5.67 -17.85 -3.41
CA ASN A 114 5.26 -17.97 -2.03
C ASN A 114 4.94 -16.59 -1.41
N PRO A 115 3.90 -16.49 -0.56
CA PRO A 115 3.61 -15.27 0.15
C PRO A 115 4.58 -15.04 1.31
N ILE A 116 5.02 -13.78 1.44
CA ILE A 116 5.72 -13.23 2.59
C ILE A 116 4.84 -12.14 3.18
N VAL A 117 4.54 -12.23 4.47
CA VAL A 117 3.60 -11.35 5.16
C VAL A 117 4.30 -10.69 6.34
N ASN A 118 4.25 -9.37 6.44
CA ASN A 118 4.54 -8.71 7.70
C ASN A 118 3.26 -8.32 8.44
N TYR A 119 3.37 -8.20 9.74
CA TYR A 119 2.28 -7.76 10.60
C TYR A 119 2.82 -7.25 11.94
N MET A 120 2.00 -6.48 12.63
CA MET A 120 2.29 -6.04 14.00
C MET A 120 1.73 -7.06 14.99
N GLN A 121 2.59 -7.49 15.94
CA GLN A 121 2.24 -8.27 17.12
C GLN A 121 2.21 -7.37 18.34
N TYR A 122 1.29 -7.63 19.27
CA TYR A 122 1.16 -6.96 20.57
C TYR A 122 0.88 -7.97 21.68
N LEU A 123 1.13 -7.59 22.92
CA LEU A 123 0.50 -8.24 24.06
C LEU A 123 -1.00 -7.95 24.10
N LEU A 124 -1.77 -8.68 24.90
CA LEU A 124 -3.23 -8.53 24.99
C LEU A 124 -3.69 -7.12 25.39
N ASN A 125 -2.89 -6.39 26.14
CA ASN A 125 -3.13 -5.01 26.57
C ASN A 125 -2.67 -3.95 25.55
N TRP A 126 -2.29 -4.37 24.32
CA TRP A 126 -1.80 -3.49 23.25
C TRP A 126 -0.44 -2.85 23.50
N THR A 127 0.38 -3.42 24.39
CA THR A 127 1.77 -3.01 24.61
C THR A 127 2.74 -3.92 23.88
N GLU A 128 4.02 -3.55 23.88
CA GLU A 128 5.14 -4.27 23.27
C GLU A 128 4.90 -4.56 21.78
N PRO A 129 4.65 -3.52 20.97
CA PRO A 129 4.48 -3.70 19.54
C PRO A 129 5.79 -4.22 18.91
N LYS A 130 5.65 -5.20 18.01
CA LYS A 130 6.74 -5.81 17.25
C LYS A 130 6.34 -5.97 15.81
N GLN A 131 7.20 -5.57 14.88
CA GLN A 131 7.02 -5.90 13.48
C GLN A 131 7.53 -7.30 13.20
N MET A 132 6.63 -8.18 12.83
CA MET A 132 6.90 -9.57 12.51
C MET A 132 6.87 -9.80 11.00
N VAL A 133 7.76 -10.65 10.50
CA VAL A 133 7.72 -11.15 9.11
C VAL A 133 7.57 -12.66 9.15
N ASN A 134 6.58 -13.19 8.45
CA ASN A 134 6.32 -14.61 8.33
C ASN A 134 6.24 -15.01 6.86
N ARG A 135 6.82 -16.15 6.50
CA ARG A 135 6.90 -16.63 5.13
C ARG A 135 6.33 -18.03 4.96
N SER A 136 5.81 -18.29 3.80
CA SER A 136 5.47 -19.62 3.33
C SER A 136 6.55 -20.15 2.38
N ILE A 137 6.63 -21.47 2.25
CA ILE A 137 7.45 -22.18 1.25
C ILE A 137 6.61 -23.18 0.43
N ASN A 138 5.29 -23.12 0.57
CA ASN A 138 4.33 -24.07 -0.03
C ASN A 138 3.07 -23.34 -0.53
N TYR A 139 3.26 -22.20 -1.19
CA TYR A 139 2.20 -21.39 -1.81
C TYR A 139 1.11 -20.96 -0.81
N GLY A 140 1.51 -20.70 0.45
CA GLY A 140 0.62 -20.22 1.48
C GLY A 140 -0.25 -21.30 2.14
N ASP A 141 0.04 -22.59 1.95
CA ASP A 141 -0.67 -23.66 2.68
C ASP A 141 -0.35 -23.63 4.17
N SER A 142 0.87 -23.22 4.51
CA SER A 142 1.30 -22.98 5.89
C SER A 142 2.40 -21.92 5.94
N PHE A 143 2.65 -21.39 7.13
CA PHE A 143 3.67 -20.41 7.42
C PHE A 143 4.68 -20.96 8.43
N LEU A 144 5.95 -20.55 8.32
CA LEU A 144 7.06 -21.12 9.10
C LEU A 144 7.13 -20.61 10.54
N GLY A 145 6.50 -19.49 10.85
CA GLY A 145 6.57 -18.77 12.13
C GLY A 145 7.13 -17.34 11.92
N GLY A 146 6.63 -16.41 12.72
CA GLY A 146 7.02 -15.00 12.62
C GLY A 146 8.41 -14.74 13.16
N VAL A 147 9.21 -13.98 12.44
CA VAL A 147 10.51 -13.46 12.84
C VAL A 147 10.36 -11.98 13.16
N GLU A 148 10.87 -11.51 14.30
CA GLU A 148 10.85 -10.10 14.65
C GLU A 148 11.86 -9.33 13.78
N ALA A 149 11.35 -8.44 12.94
CA ALA A 149 12.16 -7.66 12.01
C ALA A 149 12.51 -6.25 12.54
N SER A 150 11.93 -5.83 13.67
CA SER A 150 12.15 -4.52 14.28
C SER A 150 13.13 -4.52 15.44
N GLN A 151 13.61 -5.68 15.90
CA GLN A 151 14.36 -5.81 17.15
C GLN A 151 15.65 -5.00 17.23
N SER A 152 16.26 -4.66 16.09
CA SER A 152 17.52 -3.90 16.03
C SER A 152 17.30 -2.38 15.96
N ALA A 153 16.07 -1.89 15.86
CA ALA A 153 15.75 -0.48 15.91
C ALA A 153 15.66 0.01 17.38
N PRO A 154 16.00 1.27 17.68
CA PRO A 154 15.86 1.84 19.02
C PRO A 154 14.37 2.01 19.38
N GLY A 155 14.02 1.88 20.67
CA GLY A 155 12.63 2.01 21.13
C GLY A 155 11.74 0.87 20.65
N GLU A 156 10.56 1.18 20.10
CA GLU A 156 9.57 0.20 19.64
C GLU A 156 8.91 0.66 18.34
N PRO A 157 8.33 -0.23 17.50
CA PRO A 157 7.55 0.19 16.35
C PRO A 157 6.35 1.06 16.73
N CYS A 158 6.02 2.04 15.88
CA CYS A 158 4.80 2.84 16.06
C CYS A 158 3.55 1.96 15.96
N ASP A 159 2.83 1.80 17.05
CA ASP A 159 1.73 0.86 17.27
C ASP A 159 0.49 1.03 16.38
N CYS A 160 0.46 2.09 15.60
CA CYS A 160 -0.66 2.46 14.74
C CYS A 160 -0.26 2.71 13.27
N CYS A 161 1.00 2.49 12.92
CA CYS A 161 1.53 2.74 11.57
C CYS A 161 1.79 1.42 10.85
N LYS A 162 1.09 1.19 9.74
CA LYS A 162 1.26 -0.01 8.93
C LYS A 162 2.64 -0.03 8.27
N ALA A 163 3.36 -1.13 8.42
CA ALA A 163 4.63 -1.35 7.74
C ALA A 163 4.41 -1.93 6.32
N SER A 164 5.44 -1.87 5.48
CA SER A 164 5.42 -2.44 4.14
C SER A 164 6.67 -3.27 3.83
N LEU A 165 6.49 -4.27 2.96
CA LEU A 165 7.56 -5.12 2.47
C LEU A 165 8.03 -4.65 1.09
N VAL A 166 9.34 -4.74 0.85
CA VAL A 166 9.96 -4.65 -0.46
C VAL A 166 10.83 -5.89 -0.65
N LEU A 167 10.74 -6.55 -1.79
CA LEU A 167 11.51 -7.76 -2.09
C LEU A 167 12.46 -7.50 -3.24
N ASP A 168 13.68 -8.01 -3.12
CA ASP A 168 14.68 -8.07 -4.18
C ASP A 168 15.40 -9.43 -4.14
N ASN A 169 14.88 -10.41 -4.86
CA ASN A 169 15.28 -11.81 -4.78
C ASN A 169 15.14 -12.35 -3.34
N ASP A 170 16.24 -12.76 -2.71
CA ASP A 170 16.24 -13.25 -1.32
C ASP A 170 16.36 -12.11 -0.29
N ASP A 171 16.67 -10.90 -0.74
CA ASP A 171 16.68 -9.71 0.13
C ASP A 171 15.24 -9.27 0.43
N ILE A 172 14.92 -9.16 1.72
CA ILE A 172 13.64 -8.66 2.21
C ILE A 172 13.90 -7.39 3.00
N PHE A 173 13.23 -6.32 2.61
CA PHE A 173 13.25 -5.05 3.32
C PHE A 173 11.90 -4.81 3.97
N LEU A 174 11.90 -4.58 5.27
CA LEU A 174 10.74 -4.10 6.00
C LEU A 174 10.90 -2.60 6.25
N LEU A 175 9.94 -1.83 5.73
CA LEU A 175 9.85 -0.39 5.93
C LEU A 175 8.81 -0.14 7.01
N PHE A 176 9.16 0.53 8.09
CA PHE A 176 8.25 0.78 9.21
C PHE A 176 8.53 2.12 9.90
N ARG A 177 7.53 2.64 10.55
CA ARG A 177 7.68 3.79 11.45
C ARG A 177 7.99 3.29 12.85
N ASN A 178 8.92 3.96 13.50
CA ASN A 178 9.31 3.67 14.89
C ASN A 178 8.69 4.67 15.88
N ASN A 179 8.87 4.41 17.14
CA ASN A 179 8.55 5.26 18.28
C ASN A 179 9.64 5.14 19.34
N ASN A 180 10.55 6.09 19.30
CA ASN A 180 11.59 6.19 20.32
C ASN A 180 11.34 7.45 21.16
N SER A 181 10.57 7.33 22.24
CA SER A 181 10.21 8.48 23.11
C SER A 181 9.51 9.62 22.37
N ASN A 182 8.52 9.30 21.52
CA ASN A 182 7.80 10.19 20.61
C ASN A 182 8.58 10.69 19.36
N GLU A 183 9.80 10.26 19.16
CA GLU A 183 10.47 10.35 17.88
C GLU A 183 9.83 9.32 16.93
N ARG A 184 9.23 9.80 15.85
CA ARG A 184 8.43 8.99 14.89
C ARG A 184 9.12 8.82 13.55
N ASN A 185 10.42 8.56 13.58
CA ASN A 185 11.21 8.34 12.38
C ASN A 185 10.85 7.03 11.67
N SER A 186 11.12 6.99 10.39
CA SER A 186 10.94 5.81 9.56
C SER A 186 12.25 5.01 9.47
N TYR A 187 12.12 3.70 9.53
CA TYR A 187 13.24 2.77 9.51
C TYR A 187 13.10 1.78 8.36
N VAL A 188 14.24 1.29 7.89
CA VAL A 188 14.33 0.12 7.05
C VAL A 188 15.10 -0.97 7.79
N SER A 189 14.54 -2.17 7.81
CA SER A 189 15.22 -3.37 8.32
C SER A 189 15.41 -4.35 7.17
N LYS A 190 16.58 -5.00 7.10
CA LYS A 190 16.95 -5.87 5.98
C LYS A 190 17.27 -7.29 6.45
N SER A 191 16.72 -8.25 5.72
CA SER A 191 17.13 -9.65 5.70
C SER A 191 17.85 -9.97 4.38
N VAL A 192 18.91 -10.77 4.43
CA VAL A 192 19.64 -11.28 3.26
C VAL A 192 19.53 -12.81 3.13
N ASP A 193 18.69 -13.42 3.94
CA ASP A 193 18.52 -14.88 4.05
C ASP A 193 17.07 -15.32 3.86
N GLY A 194 16.32 -14.54 3.06
CA GLY A 194 14.94 -14.83 2.75
C GLY A 194 13.98 -14.66 3.94
N GLY A 195 14.31 -13.79 4.91
CA GLY A 195 13.45 -13.47 6.06
C GLY A 195 13.66 -14.36 7.29
N LEU A 196 14.78 -15.09 7.37
CA LEU A 196 15.12 -15.87 8.55
C LEU A 196 15.69 -14.99 9.67
N THR A 197 16.47 -13.94 9.31
CA THR A 197 16.99 -12.97 10.25
C THR A 197 16.93 -11.56 9.68
N PHE A 198 16.83 -10.55 10.56
CA PHE A 198 16.85 -9.12 10.23
C PHE A 198 17.91 -8.44 11.09
N ASN A 199 19.14 -8.35 10.59
CA ASN A 199 20.31 -7.90 11.36
C ASN A 199 20.80 -6.51 10.99
N LEU A 200 20.37 -5.97 9.84
CA LEU A 200 20.71 -4.62 9.39
C LEU A 200 19.48 -3.73 9.49
N VAL A 201 19.58 -2.65 10.23
CA VAL A 201 18.53 -1.64 10.37
C VAL A 201 19.13 -0.26 10.24
N ASN A 202 18.42 0.67 9.60
CA ASN A 202 18.82 2.07 9.51
C ASN A 202 17.62 3.01 9.59
N ASP A 203 17.82 4.16 10.23
CA ASP A 203 16.93 5.31 10.15
C ASP A 203 17.05 5.95 8.77
N ILE A 204 15.91 6.28 8.16
CA ILE A 204 15.85 6.88 6.83
C ILE A 204 15.32 8.31 6.84
N ASP A 205 15.09 8.87 8.01
CA ASP A 205 14.70 10.26 8.18
C ASP A 205 15.95 11.15 8.30
N ASP A 206 15.95 12.27 7.61
CA ASP A 206 16.99 13.29 7.62
C ASP A 206 16.81 14.31 8.76
N TYR A 207 15.60 14.38 9.31
CA TYR A 207 15.24 15.19 10.47
C TYR A 207 14.30 14.42 11.38
N ASP A 208 14.56 14.46 12.69
CA ASP A 208 13.73 13.79 13.69
C ASP A 208 12.32 14.38 13.73
N TRP A 209 11.34 13.52 13.58
CA TRP A 209 9.95 13.90 13.71
C TRP A 209 9.42 13.65 15.13
N MET A 210 9.51 14.68 15.96
CA MET A 210 8.99 14.64 17.33
C MET A 210 7.49 14.95 17.34
N VAL A 211 6.66 13.93 17.59
CA VAL A 211 5.19 14.10 17.67
C VAL A 211 4.57 13.22 18.74
N ASN A 212 3.85 13.86 19.67
CA ASN A 212 3.03 13.16 20.66
C ASN A 212 1.68 12.80 20.05
N GLY A 213 1.65 11.75 19.26
CA GLY A 213 0.45 11.30 18.55
C GLY A 213 0.76 10.19 17.57
N CYS A 214 -0.29 9.70 16.91
CA CYS A 214 -0.18 8.64 15.91
C CYS A 214 -0.24 9.22 14.49
N PRO A 215 0.83 9.12 13.67
CA PRO A 215 0.79 9.50 12.28
C PRO A 215 -0.14 8.63 11.41
N ALA A 216 -0.43 7.41 11.84
CA ALA A 216 -1.30 6.43 11.18
C ALA A 216 -0.86 6.00 9.76
N THR A 217 0.30 6.46 9.30
CA THR A 217 0.84 6.17 7.96
C THR A 217 2.27 5.69 8.07
N GLY A 218 2.56 4.55 7.50
CA GLY A 218 3.91 4.00 7.38
C GLY A 218 4.56 4.32 6.02
N PRO A 219 5.87 4.06 5.90
CA PRO A 219 6.60 4.19 4.65
C PRO A 219 6.26 3.07 3.66
N LEU A 220 6.32 3.38 2.36
CA LEU A 220 6.23 2.41 1.27
C LEU A 220 7.42 2.57 0.33
N GLY A 221 7.78 1.51 -0.39
CA GLY A 221 8.94 1.57 -1.26
C GLY A 221 8.94 0.55 -2.39
N VAL A 222 9.88 0.77 -3.31
CA VAL A 222 10.17 -0.10 -4.45
C VAL A 222 11.67 -0.21 -4.67
N VAL A 223 12.12 -1.28 -5.32
CA VAL A 223 13.52 -1.45 -5.74
C VAL A 223 13.76 -0.74 -7.07
N TYR A 224 14.85 0.00 -7.16
CA TYR A 224 15.37 0.58 -8.39
C TYR A 224 16.88 0.37 -8.48
N SER A 225 17.32 -0.52 -9.36
CA SER A 225 18.74 -0.89 -9.52
C SER A 225 19.38 -1.33 -8.17
N ASP A 226 20.34 -0.58 -7.68
CA ASP A 226 21.06 -0.78 -6.41
C ASP A 226 20.44 0.00 -5.23
N SER A 227 19.28 0.57 -5.42
CA SER A 227 18.64 1.47 -4.45
C SER A 227 17.23 1.01 -4.06
N LEU A 228 16.78 1.43 -2.89
CA LEU A 228 15.38 1.51 -2.49
C LEU A 228 14.89 2.94 -2.69
N LEU A 229 13.74 3.09 -3.35
CA LEU A 229 13.00 4.33 -3.44
C LEU A 229 11.85 4.25 -2.46
N ILE A 230 11.79 5.17 -1.52
CA ILE A 230 10.85 5.12 -0.40
C ILE A 230 10.06 6.43 -0.35
N VAL A 231 8.76 6.32 -0.13
CA VAL A 231 7.87 7.44 0.16
C VAL A 231 7.32 7.32 1.56
N ARG A 232 7.28 8.42 2.27
CA ARG A 232 6.79 8.49 3.65
C ARG A 232 6.17 9.85 3.95
N ARG A 233 5.27 9.91 4.92
CA ARG A 233 4.86 11.17 5.54
C ARG A 233 5.87 11.58 6.60
N SER A 234 6.21 12.87 6.67
CA SER A 234 6.95 13.48 7.79
C SER A 234 6.38 14.85 8.12
N GLY A 235 6.37 15.17 9.39
CA GLY A 235 6.04 16.50 9.91
C GLY A 235 7.25 17.17 10.57
N ALA A 236 8.48 16.67 10.37
CA ALA A 236 9.70 17.14 11.01
C ALA A 236 10.01 18.62 10.70
N THR A 237 9.62 19.10 9.51
CA THR A 237 9.79 20.50 9.10
C THR A 237 8.72 21.46 9.62
N GLY A 238 7.73 20.94 10.39
CA GLY A 238 6.56 21.69 10.85
C GLY A 238 5.37 21.66 9.90
N ASN A 239 5.49 21.00 8.74
CA ASN A 239 4.40 20.70 7.81
C ASN A 239 4.31 19.19 7.60
N ASP A 240 3.10 18.66 7.49
CA ASP A 240 2.90 17.25 7.12
C ASP A 240 3.10 17.08 5.61
N GLU A 241 4.22 16.51 5.22
CA GLU A 241 4.69 16.44 3.83
C GLU A 241 4.95 14.99 3.41
N ILE A 242 4.85 14.73 2.10
CA ILE A 242 5.35 13.49 1.52
C ILE A 242 6.82 13.67 1.17
N VAL A 243 7.65 12.87 1.81
CA VAL A 243 9.10 12.82 1.60
C VAL A 243 9.45 11.60 0.77
N TYR A 244 10.27 11.82 -0.24
CA TYR A 244 10.86 10.79 -1.08
C TYR A 244 12.33 10.61 -0.72
N ASN A 245 12.72 9.38 -0.44
CA ASN A 245 14.10 8.98 -0.14
C ASN A 245 14.61 7.99 -1.16
N LYS A 246 15.91 8.10 -1.50
CA LYS A 246 16.66 7.07 -2.19
C LYS A 246 17.81 6.62 -1.29
N ILE A 247 17.85 5.33 -0.98
CA ILE A 247 18.90 4.72 -0.14
C ILE A 247 19.55 3.56 -0.87
N ASN A 248 20.80 3.28 -0.56
CA ASN A 248 21.49 2.11 -1.08
C ASN A 248 20.91 0.83 -0.46
N LYS A 249 20.55 -0.16 -1.27
CA LYS A 249 19.93 -1.41 -0.78
C LYS A 249 20.90 -2.38 -0.11
N VAL A 250 22.22 -2.18 -0.23
CA VAL A 250 23.24 -3.07 0.35
C VAL A 250 23.52 -2.70 1.81
N ASP A 251 23.88 -1.46 2.04
CA ASP A 251 24.31 -0.94 3.37
C ASP A 251 23.26 -0.04 4.03
N LEU A 252 22.14 0.20 3.36
CA LEU A 252 21.02 1.07 3.76
C LEU A 252 21.43 2.53 3.98
N ASN A 253 22.58 2.94 3.46
CA ASN A 253 23.01 4.32 3.56
C ASN A 253 22.18 5.22 2.68
N TYR A 254 21.90 6.35 3.23
CA TYR A 254 21.15 7.42 2.62
C TYR A 254 21.91 8.07 1.47
N SER A 255 21.23 8.32 0.35
CA SER A 255 21.85 8.96 -0.81
C SER A 255 21.13 10.21 -1.30
N TYR A 256 19.81 10.32 -1.09
CA TYR A 256 19.03 11.44 -1.59
C TYR A 256 17.69 11.57 -0.85
N THR A 257 17.28 12.82 -0.60
CA THR A 257 15.95 13.15 -0.06
C THR A 257 15.33 14.32 -0.78
N ARG A 258 14.02 14.32 -0.85
CA ARG A 258 13.24 15.40 -1.39
C ARG A 258 11.80 15.40 -0.85
N ASN A 259 11.29 16.55 -0.48
CA ASN A 259 9.86 16.76 -0.26
C ASN A 259 9.15 16.86 -1.61
N ILE A 260 8.05 16.12 -1.77
CA ILE A 260 7.28 16.09 -3.00
C ILE A 260 6.19 17.15 -2.91
N ASP A 261 6.31 18.25 -3.70
CA ASP A 261 5.31 19.30 -3.82
C ASP A 261 4.77 19.82 -2.46
N PRO A 262 5.65 20.31 -1.54
CA PRO A 262 5.25 20.70 -0.19
C PRO A 262 4.32 21.92 -0.21
N ILE A 263 3.28 21.88 0.62
CA ILE A 263 2.29 22.96 0.74
C ILE A 263 2.20 23.41 2.20
N ILE A 264 2.59 24.64 2.47
CA ILE A 264 2.63 25.21 3.83
C ILE A 264 1.24 25.17 4.48
N GLY A 265 1.19 24.64 5.73
CA GLY A 265 -0.04 24.58 6.53
C GLY A 265 -1.08 23.58 6.02
N LYS A 266 -0.69 22.63 5.18
CA LYS A 266 -1.54 21.56 4.66
C LYS A 266 -1.00 20.20 5.04
N ILE A 267 -1.88 19.20 4.98
CA ILE A 267 -1.57 17.82 5.33
C ILE A 267 -1.51 16.99 4.05
N GLN A 268 -0.35 16.40 3.81
CA GLN A 268 -0.14 15.36 2.82
C GLN A 268 -0.01 14.01 3.54
N ASP A 269 -0.69 12.97 3.07
CA ASP A 269 -0.76 11.69 3.76
C ASP A 269 -1.02 10.51 2.81
N TYR A 270 -0.87 9.29 3.31
CA TYR A 270 -1.12 8.04 2.58
C TYR A 270 -0.45 7.99 1.20
N PRO A 271 0.88 8.13 1.15
CA PRO A 271 1.58 7.98 -0.12
C PRO A 271 1.53 6.53 -0.61
N ASP A 272 1.61 6.38 -1.93
CA ASP A 272 1.90 5.11 -2.59
C ASP A 272 2.85 5.33 -3.75
N ILE A 273 3.62 4.29 -4.11
CA ILE A 273 4.70 4.37 -5.09
C ILE A 273 4.72 3.15 -6.00
N THR A 274 4.88 3.37 -7.29
CA THR A 274 5.09 2.31 -8.27
C THR A 274 6.17 2.68 -9.28
N LEU A 275 6.86 1.68 -9.81
CA LEU A 275 7.98 1.84 -10.73
C LEU A 275 7.92 0.78 -11.84
N ASN A 276 8.27 1.18 -13.07
CA ASN A 276 8.53 0.26 -14.18
C ASN A 276 9.61 0.85 -15.09
N GLY A 277 10.79 0.24 -15.14
CA GLY A 277 11.98 0.84 -15.74
C GLY A 277 12.36 2.13 -15.02
N ASP A 278 12.62 3.20 -15.77
CA ASP A 278 12.97 4.53 -15.23
C ASP A 278 11.75 5.43 -14.98
N THR A 279 10.55 4.89 -15.20
CA THR A 279 9.30 5.63 -14.97
C THR A 279 8.75 5.34 -13.58
N ILE A 280 8.63 6.38 -12.78
CA ILE A 280 8.11 6.33 -11.40
C ILE A 280 6.83 7.14 -11.31
N PHE A 281 5.88 6.64 -10.52
CA PHE A 281 4.68 7.35 -10.10
C PHE A 281 4.53 7.30 -8.58
N ILE A 282 4.17 8.42 -7.99
CA ILE A 282 3.90 8.56 -6.56
C ILE A 282 2.54 9.23 -6.42
N ALA A 283 1.60 8.59 -5.72
CA ALA A 283 0.30 9.17 -5.40
C ALA A 283 0.18 9.43 -3.91
N TRP A 284 -0.61 10.42 -3.52
CA TRP A 284 -0.91 10.72 -2.12
C TRP A 284 -2.25 11.44 -2.00
N GLN A 285 -2.80 11.48 -0.79
CA GLN A 285 -3.90 12.38 -0.47
C GLN A 285 -3.38 13.68 0.13
N ASP A 286 -4.09 14.79 -0.12
CA ASP A 286 -3.64 16.13 0.22
C ASP A 286 -4.86 17.05 0.42
N ASN A 287 -4.83 17.88 1.46
CA ASN A 287 -5.92 18.79 1.77
C ASN A 287 -5.64 20.24 1.34
N ARG A 288 -4.78 20.47 0.33
CA ARG A 288 -4.42 21.82 -0.16
C ARG A 288 -5.63 22.70 -0.51
N ASN A 289 -6.74 22.10 -0.90
CA ASN A 289 -8.00 22.77 -1.20
C ASN A 289 -9.01 22.71 -0.03
N ASN A 290 -8.56 22.47 1.20
CA ASN A 290 -9.34 22.31 2.44
C ASN A 290 -10.21 21.02 2.53
N ILE A 291 -10.38 20.31 1.45
CA ILE A 291 -11.01 18.98 1.39
C ILE A 291 -9.94 18.02 0.86
N PRO A 292 -9.70 16.89 1.54
CA PRO A 292 -8.74 15.90 1.06
C PRO A 292 -9.07 15.44 -0.36
N ASP A 293 -8.05 15.43 -1.21
CA ASP A 293 -8.12 15.00 -2.60
C ASP A 293 -6.86 14.20 -2.97
N CYS A 294 -6.84 13.47 -4.07
CA CYS A 294 -5.69 12.67 -4.46
C CYS A 294 -4.87 13.34 -5.55
N PHE A 295 -3.56 13.30 -5.37
CA PHE A 295 -2.56 13.89 -6.25
C PHE A 295 -1.56 12.84 -6.72
N LEU A 296 -0.93 13.10 -7.84
CA LEU A 296 0.06 12.25 -8.49
C LEU A 296 1.26 13.08 -8.91
N SER A 297 2.46 12.60 -8.59
CA SER A 297 3.73 13.06 -9.15
C SER A 297 4.35 11.94 -9.98
N TYR A 298 5.12 12.26 -11.01
CA TYR A 298 5.78 11.27 -11.84
C TYR A 298 7.09 11.77 -12.42
N SER A 299 7.92 10.84 -12.85
CA SER A 299 9.08 11.10 -13.72
C SER A 299 9.24 9.97 -14.73
N THR A 300 9.75 10.33 -15.91
CA THR A 300 10.09 9.40 -17.00
C THR A 300 11.55 9.50 -17.43
N SER A 301 12.27 10.42 -16.79
CA SER A 301 13.67 10.75 -17.11
C SER A 301 14.61 10.50 -15.94
N GLY A 302 14.29 9.52 -15.14
CA GLY A 302 15.04 9.16 -13.93
C GLY A 302 14.28 9.50 -12.66
N VAL A 303 14.50 8.70 -11.65
CA VAL A 303 13.74 8.67 -10.39
C VAL A 303 13.86 9.93 -9.52
N GLU A 304 14.77 10.83 -9.85
CA GLU A 304 15.00 12.07 -9.09
C GLU A 304 14.28 13.30 -9.69
N ASN A 305 13.75 13.20 -10.93
CA ASN A 305 13.12 14.31 -11.66
C ASN A 305 11.59 14.31 -11.53
N LEU A 306 11.09 14.21 -10.31
CA LEU A 306 9.65 14.15 -10.03
C LEU A 306 8.96 15.49 -10.37
N SER A 307 7.78 15.40 -11.01
CA SER A 307 6.90 16.53 -11.27
C SER A 307 6.29 17.10 -9.99
N LEU A 308 5.72 18.30 -10.06
CA LEU A 308 4.78 18.77 -9.04
C LEU A 308 3.52 17.89 -9.03
N GLY A 309 2.76 17.95 -7.94
CA GLY A 309 1.54 17.18 -7.77
C GLY A 309 0.43 17.59 -8.72
N ILE A 310 -0.07 16.62 -9.48
CA ILE A 310 -1.19 16.80 -10.40
C ILE A 310 -2.43 16.12 -9.77
N LYS A 311 -3.50 16.90 -9.61
CA LYS A 311 -4.78 16.33 -9.18
C LYS A 311 -5.34 15.41 -10.27
N PHE A 312 -5.62 14.15 -9.92
CA PHE A 312 -6.15 13.17 -10.88
C PHE A 312 -7.62 12.78 -10.64
N THR A 313 -8.22 13.23 -9.55
CA THR A 313 -9.59 12.91 -9.18
C THR A 313 -10.61 13.83 -9.86
N ASP A 314 -11.86 13.35 -9.97
CA ASP A 314 -12.95 14.13 -10.55
C ASP A 314 -13.29 15.35 -9.68
N SER A 315 -13.24 16.53 -10.27
CA SER A 315 -13.58 17.80 -9.61
C SER A 315 -15.08 18.11 -9.57
N LEU A 316 -15.88 17.39 -10.35
CA LEU A 316 -17.35 17.59 -10.38
C LEU A 316 -18.05 16.98 -9.15
N ILE A 317 -17.39 16.04 -8.47
CA ILE A 317 -17.91 15.41 -7.26
C ILE A 317 -17.25 16.04 -6.05
N THR A 318 -18.04 16.69 -5.23
CA THR A 318 -17.58 17.29 -3.96
C THR A 318 -17.40 16.22 -2.88
N GLY A 319 -16.52 16.48 -1.92
CA GLY A 319 -16.24 15.60 -0.77
C GLY A 319 -14.86 14.93 -0.85
N PRO A 320 -14.43 14.31 0.27
CA PRO A 320 -13.08 13.75 0.38
C PRO A 320 -12.81 12.60 -0.58
N LYS A 321 -11.61 12.59 -1.19
CA LYS A 321 -11.03 11.46 -1.91
C LYS A 321 -9.80 11.03 -1.15
N LEU A 322 -9.75 9.74 -0.79
CA LEU A 322 -8.84 9.23 0.23
C LEU A 322 -8.18 7.93 -0.21
N ASN A 323 -7.01 7.68 0.38
CA ASN A 323 -6.30 6.41 0.29
C ASN A 323 -6.09 5.95 -1.17
N PRO A 324 -5.36 6.72 -1.97
CA PRO A 324 -4.99 6.28 -3.32
C PRO A 324 -4.11 5.04 -3.25
N ASP A 325 -4.26 4.16 -4.24
CA ASP A 325 -3.43 2.99 -4.45
C ASP A 325 -3.20 2.82 -5.96
N LEU A 326 -1.97 2.53 -6.37
CA LEU A 326 -1.62 2.57 -7.79
C LEU A 326 -0.70 1.43 -8.23
N ILE A 327 -0.86 1.05 -9.49
CA ILE A 327 0.06 0.13 -10.18
C ILE A 327 0.38 0.68 -11.56
N PHE A 328 1.66 0.64 -11.92
CA PHE A 328 2.13 0.98 -13.26
C PHE A 328 2.81 -0.22 -13.90
N LYS A 329 2.29 -0.68 -15.04
CA LYS A 329 2.85 -1.80 -15.80
C LYS A 329 2.46 -1.68 -17.28
N ASN A 330 3.38 -2.04 -18.19
CA ASN A 330 3.16 -2.04 -19.63
C ASN A 330 2.65 -0.68 -20.16
N ASN A 331 3.22 0.42 -19.67
CA ASN A 331 2.83 1.80 -19.99
C ASN A 331 1.37 2.16 -19.61
N LEU A 332 0.76 1.38 -18.75
CA LEU A 332 -0.57 1.66 -18.19
C LEU A 332 -0.46 1.91 -16.69
N ILE A 333 -1.01 3.05 -16.26
CA ILE A 333 -1.22 3.34 -14.85
C ILE A 333 -2.66 2.99 -14.49
N HIS A 334 -2.81 2.30 -13.37
CA HIS A 334 -4.08 1.95 -12.77
C HIS A 334 -4.11 2.56 -11.37
N LEU A 335 -5.14 3.34 -11.07
CA LEU A 335 -5.32 4.07 -9.82
C LEU A 335 -6.70 3.74 -9.25
N VAL A 336 -6.75 3.56 -7.93
CA VAL A 336 -8.00 3.44 -7.18
C VAL A 336 -7.97 4.37 -5.97
N TYR A 337 -9.12 4.86 -5.56
CA TYR A 337 -9.26 5.66 -4.34
C TYR A 337 -10.68 5.56 -3.78
N ASN A 338 -10.83 5.88 -2.49
CA ASN A 338 -12.14 6.07 -1.89
C ASN A 338 -12.69 7.45 -2.25
N ASN A 339 -13.87 7.50 -2.87
CA ASN A 339 -14.60 8.73 -3.13
C ASN A 339 -15.76 8.84 -2.13
N ASN A 340 -15.49 9.45 -0.97
CA ASN A 340 -16.49 9.59 0.08
C ASN A 340 -17.62 10.53 -0.31
N GLY A 341 -17.37 11.49 -1.21
CA GLY A 341 -18.41 12.37 -1.73
C GLY A 341 -19.47 11.64 -2.57
N ALA A 342 -19.06 10.61 -3.30
CA ALA A 342 -19.96 9.76 -4.10
C ALA A 342 -20.29 8.44 -3.40
N ASN A 343 -19.70 8.17 -2.23
CA ASN A 343 -19.84 6.91 -1.55
C ASN A 343 -19.44 5.70 -2.43
N SER A 344 -18.29 5.81 -3.10
CA SER A 344 -17.83 4.85 -4.11
C SER A 344 -16.34 4.59 -4.01
N ILE A 345 -15.90 3.52 -4.66
CA ILE A 345 -14.51 3.29 -5.04
C ILE A 345 -14.39 3.69 -6.50
N ASP A 346 -13.51 4.62 -6.79
CA ASP A 346 -13.27 5.11 -8.13
C ASP A 346 -11.98 4.49 -8.69
N TYR A 347 -12.02 4.12 -9.96
CA TYR A 347 -10.89 3.59 -10.70
C TYR A 347 -10.57 4.46 -11.90
N ILE A 348 -9.29 4.72 -12.11
CA ILE A 348 -8.77 5.45 -13.25
C ILE A 348 -7.71 4.60 -13.95
N LYS A 349 -7.75 4.59 -15.28
CA LYS A 349 -6.73 4.00 -16.14
C LYS A 349 -6.16 5.09 -17.04
N GLY A 350 -4.84 5.23 -17.03
CA GLY A 350 -4.09 6.13 -17.92
C GLY A 350 -3.10 5.35 -18.77
N SER A 351 -2.77 5.86 -19.97
CA SER A 351 -1.63 5.40 -20.75
C SER A 351 -0.55 6.45 -20.77
N PHE A 352 0.70 6.02 -20.62
CA PHE A 352 1.87 6.84 -20.81
C PHE A 352 2.39 6.62 -22.23
N GLY A 353 2.31 7.62 -23.10
CA GLY A 353 2.87 7.58 -24.47
C GLY A 353 4.15 8.40 -24.53
N GLN A 354 5.14 7.95 -25.33
CA GLN A 354 6.21 8.86 -25.72
C GLN A 354 5.59 10.04 -26.45
N ILE A 355 5.72 11.24 -25.91
CA ILE A 355 5.45 12.47 -26.64
C ILE A 355 6.63 12.69 -27.57
N SER A 356 6.63 12.03 -28.71
CA SER A 356 7.40 12.51 -29.85
C SER A 356 6.54 13.55 -30.55
N ALA A 357 6.91 14.83 -30.38
CA ALA A 357 6.47 16.01 -31.12
C ALA A 357 4.99 16.02 -31.59
N ILE A 358 4.18 16.81 -30.88
CA ILE A 358 3.02 17.59 -31.34
C ILE A 358 2.17 16.95 -32.47
N GLU A 359 1.16 16.19 -32.07
CA GLU A 359 -0.15 16.23 -32.67
C GLU A 359 -1.19 15.95 -31.58
N GLU A 360 -2.00 16.95 -31.28
CA GLU A 360 -3.22 16.85 -30.48
C GLU A 360 -4.23 15.98 -31.22
N THR A 361 -4.11 14.67 -31.11
CA THR A 361 -5.22 13.77 -31.42
C THR A 361 -5.78 13.22 -30.13
N THR A 362 -6.78 13.89 -29.62
CA THR A 362 -7.64 13.45 -28.52
C THR A 362 -8.36 12.16 -28.86
N LYS A 363 -7.77 11.01 -28.56
CA LYS A 363 -8.55 9.76 -28.43
C LYS A 363 -8.80 9.48 -26.96
N LYS A 364 -10.02 9.74 -26.56
CA LYS A 364 -10.55 9.47 -25.22
C LYS A 364 -10.83 7.98 -25.08
N TYR A 365 -10.10 7.26 -24.24
CA TYR A 365 -10.56 5.98 -23.69
C TYR A 365 -10.86 6.16 -22.21
N ARG A 366 -12.03 5.76 -21.84
CA ARG A 366 -12.57 5.89 -20.51
C ARG A 366 -13.39 4.64 -20.15
N SER A 367 -13.06 4.03 -19.02
CA SER A 367 -14.03 3.23 -18.28
C SER A 367 -13.90 3.62 -16.81
N ASP A 368 -14.73 4.57 -16.39
CA ASP A 368 -14.91 4.82 -14.96
C ASP A 368 -15.96 3.83 -14.47
N ILE A 369 -15.57 2.94 -13.59
CA ILE A 369 -16.52 2.11 -12.88
C ILE A 369 -16.43 2.52 -11.42
N LYS A 370 -17.53 3.09 -10.95
CA LYS A 370 -17.73 3.48 -9.56
C LYS A 370 -18.61 2.44 -8.89
N PHE A 371 -18.22 2.05 -7.69
CA PHE A 371 -19.05 1.24 -6.79
C PHE A 371 -19.44 2.11 -5.59
N ASP A 372 -20.69 2.06 -5.18
CA ASP A 372 -21.09 2.64 -3.90
C ASP A 372 -20.55 1.78 -2.73
N ILE A 373 -20.66 2.28 -1.50
CA ILE A 373 -20.20 1.55 -0.30
C ILE A 373 -20.93 0.21 -0.08
N LEU A 374 -22.05 -0.01 -0.79
CA LEU A 374 -22.75 -1.28 -0.80
C LEU A 374 -22.25 -2.19 -1.92
N GLY A 375 -21.25 -1.73 -2.71
CA GLY A 375 -20.65 -2.49 -3.78
C GLY A 375 -21.49 -2.50 -5.09
N ARG A 376 -22.39 -1.54 -5.29
CA ARG A 376 -23.19 -1.44 -6.51
C ARG A 376 -22.49 -0.56 -7.54
N LYS A 377 -22.57 -0.97 -8.80
CA LYS A 377 -21.97 -0.26 -9.93
C LYS A 377 -22.73 1.02 -10.26
N ASN A 378 -22.07 2.17 -10.27
CA ASN A 378 -22.62 3.44 -10.72
C ASN A 378 -22.06 3.82 -12.09
N LYS A 379 -22.93 4.22 -13.02
CA LYS A 379 -22.53 4.83 -14.30
C LYS A 379 -22.43 6.33 -14.13
N VAL A 380 -21.26 6.93 -14.31
CA VAL A 380 -21.07 8.40 -14.29
C VAL A 380 -20.12 8.82 -15.42
N PRO A 381 -20.33 9.97 -16.08
CA PRO A 381 -19.41 10.52 -17.09
C PRO A 381 -18.30 11.37 -16.43
N TYR A 382 -17.26 11.45 -16.77
CA TYR A 382 -15.84 11.44 -17.16
C TYR A 382 -14.96 12.69 -17.01
N ASN A 383 -13.70 12.56 -16.56
CA ASN A 383 -12.58 13.40 -16.95
C ASN A 383 -11.28 12.60 -17.10
N LYS A 384 -10.48 12.97 -18.08
CA LYS A 384 -9.29 12.26 -18.58
C LYS A 384 -8.03 12.89 -18.02
N LEU A 385 -7.06 12.05 -17.58
CA LEU A 385 -5.67 12.42 -17.50
C LEU A 385 -5.02 12.20 -18.88
N THR A 386 -4.50 13.28 -19.47
CA THR A 386 -3.53 13.24 -20.56
C THR A 386 -2.25 13.84 -20.00
N PHE A 387 -1.17 13.05 -20.00
CA PHE A 387 0.16 13.51 -19.64
C PHE A 387 0.92 13.93 -20.89
#